data_e7f259efa5138dab181c84babc4802dd
#
_entry.id   e7f259efa5138dab181c84babc4802dd
#
_cell.length_a   1.000
_cell.length_b   1.000
_cell.length_c   1.000
_cell.angle_alpha   90.00
_cell.angle_beta   90.00
_cell.angle_gamma   90.00
#
_symmetry.space_group_name_H-M   'P 1'
#
loop_
_entity.id
_entity.type
_entity.pdbx_description
1 polymer ?
#
loop_
_entity_poly.entity_id
_entity_poly.type
_entity_poly.pdbx_seq_one_letter_code
_entity_poly.pdbx_strand_id
1 'polypeptide(L)'
;MISNELGRNIVNLILFQVGWIYCAMETSFTSGIVAFVFVVVHLTLVSQRRKQELLFIAAGTALGSLLDGINLNAGVLEHPAQPAWTPLWLVGLWALFMTTLPHSLAWLGKRRWLLFIFAPIGGPFAYWSATRLGETSFPDPTVSLLALAVGWTIVLPLLFTLKRGIMPGTSAA
;
A
#
# COMPACT_ATOMS: atom_id res chain seq x y z
N MET A 1 -4.56 -16.62 -16.79
CA MET A 1 -4.96 -15.21 -16.60
C MET A 1 -6.47 -15.18 -16.39
N ILE A 2 -6.95 -14.44 -15.38
CA ILE A 2 -8.38 -14.37 -15.04
C ILE A 2 -9.09 -13.51 -16.10
N SER A 3 -10.18 -14.03 -16.68
CA SER A 3 -10.85 -13.41 -17.84
C SER A 3 -11.77 -12.24 -17.46
N ASN A 4 -12.50 -12.33 -16.33
CA ASN A 4 -13.46 -11.29 -15.95
C ASN A 4 -12.86 -10.26 -14.97
N GLU A 5 -13.35 -9.03 -15.02
CA GLU A 5 -12.87 -7.92 -14.18
C GLU A 5 -13.17 -8.15 -12.70
N LEU A 6 -14.37 -8.60 -12.37
CA LEU A 6 -14.76 -8.88 -10.99
C LEU A 6 -13.86 -9.93 -10.35
N GLY A 7 -13.58 -11.04 -11.06
CA GLY A 7 -12.66 -12.08 -10.58
C GLY A 7 -11.25 -11.54 -10.34
N ARG A 8 -10.74 -10.69 -11.24
CA ARG A 8 -9.42 -10.03 -11.03
C ARG A 8 -9.41 -9.16 -9.78
N ASN A 9 -10.45 -8.35 -9.58
CA ASN A 9 -10.55 -7.47 -8.42
C ASN A 9 -10.67 -8.27 -7.12
N ILE A 10 -11.42 -9.37 -7.10
CA ILE A 10 -11.53 -10.26 -5.93
C ILE A 10 -10.18 -10.91 -5.62
N VAL A 11 -9.51 -11.50 -6.61
CA VAL A 11 -8.20 -12.13 -6.41
C VAL A 11 -7.17 -11.11 -5.95
N ASN A 12 -7.14 -9.91 -6.54
CA ASN A 12 -6.26 -8.83 -6.09
C ASN A 12 -6.53 -8.46 -4.63
N LEU A 13 -7.79 -8.27 -4.25
CA LEU A 13 -8.17 -7.94 -2.87
C LEU A 13 -7.74 -9.03 -1.88
N ILE A 14 -7.94 -10.31 -2.23
CA ILE A 14 -7.53 -11.43 -1.38
C ILE A 14 -6.01 -11.47 -1.21
N LEU A 15 -5.25 -11.35 -2.31
CA LEU A 15 -3.78 -11.33 -2.26
C LEU A 15 -3.28 -10.18 -1.38
N PHE A 16 -3.87 -8.99 -1.54
CA PHE A 16 -3.53 -7.84 -0.70
C PHE A 16 -3.85 -8.10 0.77
N GLN A 17 -5.07 -8.52 1.10
CA GLN A 17 -5.47 -8.69 2.50
C GLN A 17 -4.66 -9.77 3.22
N VAL A 18 -4.43 -10.92 2.57
CA VAL A 18 -3.63 -12.01 3.15
C VAL A 18 -2.18 -11.55 3.35
N GLY A 19 -1.59 -10.91 2.33
CA GLY A 19 -0.22 -10.39 2.43
C GLY A 19 -0.09 -9.27 3.46
N TRP A 20 -1.07 -8.37 3.54
CA TRP A 20 -1.09 -7.29 4.53
C TRP A 20 -1.16 -7.84 5.96
N ILE A 21 -2.09 -8.76 6.23
CA ILE A 21 -2.23 -9.40 7.57
C ILE A 21 -0.91 -10.10 7.95
N TYR A 22 -0.35 -10.89 7.02
CA TYR A 22 0.88 -11.63 7.28
C TYR A 22 2.06 -10.68 7.57
N CYS A 23 2.25 -9.62 6.78
CA CYS A 23 3.29 -8.62 7.03
C CYS A 23 3.08 -7.87 8.34
N ALA A 24 1.83 -7.53 8.68
CA ALA A 24 1.51 -6.83 9.93
C ALA A 24 1.77 -7.69 11.17
N MET A 25 1.57 -9.01 11.09
CA MET A 25 1.80 -9.95 12.21
C MET A 25 3.28 -10.29 12.38
N GLU A 26 3.99 -10.56 11.28
CA GLU A 26 5.34 -11.11 11.33
C GLU A 26 6.45 -10.06 11.31
N THR A 27 6.21 -8.88 10.75
CA THR A 27 7.15 -7.73 10.65
C THR A 27 8.61 -8.11 10.36
N SER A 28 8.85 -9.20 9.58
CA SER A 28 10.13 -9.83 9.36
C SER A 28 10.64 -9.65 7.92
N PHE A 29 11.92 -9.94 7.70
CA PHE A 29 12.48 -10.01 6.34
C PHE A 29 11.74 -11.04 5.47
N THR A 30 11.37 -12.18 6.06
CA THR A 30 10.64 -13.26 5.35
C THR A 30 9.26 -12.80 4.90
N SER A 31 8.52 -12.06 5.73
CA SER A 31 7.20 -11.54 5.34
C SER A 31 7.30 -10.54 4.19
N GLY A 32 8.37 -9.75 4.13
CA GLY A 32 8.66 -8.91 2.98
C GLY A 32 8.85 -9.71 1.68
N ILE A 33 9.61 -10.82 1.73
CA ILE A 33 9.77 -11.71 0.56
C ILE A 33 8.42 -12.31 0.13
N VAL A 34 7.61 -12.78 1.07
CA VAL A 34 6.26 -13.32 0.78
C VAL A 34 5.37 -12.26 0.13
N ALA A 35 5.43 -11.01 0.58
CA ALA A 35 4.71 -9.92 -0.05
C ALA A 35 5.13 -9.74 -1.54
N PHE A 36 6.42 -9.77 -1.84
CA PHE A 36 6.91 -9.71 -3.23
C PHE A 36 6.50 -10.94 -4.06
N VAL A 37 6.45 -12.13 -3.47
CA VAL A 37 5.90 -13.32 -4.15
C VAL A 37 4.43 -13.07 -4.52
N PHE A 38 3.63 -12.50 -3.64
CA PHE A 38 2.23 -12.16 -3.94
C PHE A 38 2.11 -11.08 -5.04
N VAL A 39 3.03 -10.12 -5.09
CA VAL A 39 3.10 -9.16 -6.20
C VAL A 39 3.40 -9.88 -7.53
N VAL A 40 4.30 -10.85 -7.55
CA VAL A 40 4.59 -11.66 -8.75
C VAL A 40 3.35 -12.48 -9.15
N VAL A 41 2.67 -13.12 -8.20
CA VAL A 41 1.41 -13.84 -8.44
C VAL A 41 0.36 -12.90 -9.02
N HIS A 42 0.21 -11.70 -8.46
CA HIS A 42 -0.69 -10.68 -8.98
C HIS A 42 -0.35 -10.31 -10.44
N LEU A 43 0.92 -10.01 -10.74
CA LEU A 43 1.36 -9.62 -12.07
C LEU A 43 1.15 -10.75 -13.11
N THR A 44 1.16 -12.02 -12.69
CA THR A 44 0.96 -13.17 -13.58
C THR A 44 -0.51 -13.49 -13.82
N LEU A 45 -1.36 -13.42 -12.77
CA LEU A 45 -2.76 -13.85 -12.81
C LEU A 45 -3.75 -12.73 -13.10
N VAL A 46 -3.48 -11.52 -12.62
CA VAL A 46 -4.43 -10.39 -12.59
C VAL A 46 -4.06 -9.31 -13.62
N SER A 47 -2.78 -8.94 -13.70
CA SER A 47 -2.33 -7.81 -14.50
C SER A 47 -2.48 -8.06 -16.01
N GLN A 48 -3.05 -7.08 -16.71
CA GLN A 48 -3.19 -7.09 -18.17
C GLN A 48 -2.10 -6.26 -18.86
N ARG A 49 -1.47 -5.32 -18.15
CA ARG A 49 -0.44 -4.39 -18.64
C ARG A 49 0.81 -4.47 -17.77
N ARG A 50 1.38 -5.68 -17.65
CA ARG A 50 2.44 -6.03 -16.67
C ARG A 50 3.59 -5.03 -16.58
N LYS A 51 4.10 -4.54 -17.72
CA LYS A 51 5.23 -3.59 -17.74
C LYS A 51 4.86 -2.24 -17.11
N GLN A 52 3.70 -1.68 -17.48
CA GLN A 52 3.23 -0.41 -16.94
C GLN A 52 2.89 -0.54 -15.46
N GLU A 53 2.24 -1.65 -15.09
CA GLU A 53 1.86 -1.91 -13.71
C GLU A 53 3.09 -2.16 -12.82
N LEU A 54 4.11 -2.89 -13.31
CA LEU A 54 5.37 -3.06 -12.60
C LEU A 54 6.09 -1.72 -12.36
N LEU A 55 6.14 -0.85 -13.37
CA LEU A 55 6.72 0.48 -13.23
C LEU A 55 5.93 1.32 -12.21
N PHE A 56 4.59 1.24 -12.25
CA PHE A 56 3.72 1.92 -11.30
C PHE A 56 3.91 1.41 -9.87
N ILE A 57 3.98 0.07 -9.68
CA ILE A 57 4.26 -0.55 -8.39
C ILE A 57 5.62 -0.08 -7.87
N ALA A 58 6.69 -0.16 -8.68
CA ALA A 58 8.02 0.25 -8.26
C ALA A 58 8.08 1.73 -7.82
N ALA A 59 7.53 2.63 -8.63
CA ALA A 59 7.54 4.06 -8.35
C ALA A 59 6.68 4.42 -7.11
N GLY A 60 5.50 3.82 -6.97
CA GLY A 60 4.64 4.05 -5.82
C GLY A 60 5.18 3.41 -4.53
N THR A 61 5.82 2.24 -4.63
CA THR A 61 6.52 1.61 -3.51
C THR A 61 7.66 2.49 -3.01
N ALA A 62 8.45 3.06 -3.90
CA ALA A 62 9.53 3.98 -3.51
C ALA A 62 8.97 5.21 -2.78
N LEU A 63 7.88 5.81 -3.27
CA LEU A 63 7.24 6.96 -2.64
C LEU A 63 6.65 6.59 -1.26
N GLY A 64 5.96 5.48 -1.16
CA GLY A 64 5.37 5.01 0.10
C GLY A 64 6.42 4.60 1.13
N SER A 65 7.49 3.93 0.70
CA SER A 65 8.62 3.58 1.57
C SER A 65 9.37 4.81 2.08
N LEU A 66 9.47 5.87 1.25
CA LEU A 66 10.02 7.15 1.71
C LEU A 66 9.16 7.77 2.81
N LEU A 67 7.83 7.76 2.66
CA LEU A 67 6.91 8.26 3.69
C LEU A 67 7.10 7.50 5.00
N ASP A 68 7.16 6.17 4.95
CA ASP A 68 7.31 5.35 6.15
C ASP A 68 8.70 5.48 6.77
N GLY A 69 9.74 5.62 5.95
CA GLY A 69 11.07 5.96 6.46
C GLY A 69 11.10 7.28 7.23
N ILE A 70 10.39 8.29 6.73
CA ILE A 70 10.21 9.58 7.43
C ILE A 70 9.43 9.36 8.74
N ASN A 71 8.32 8.62 8.72
CA ASN A 71 7.50 8.35 9.90
C ASN A 71 8.27 7.60 11.00
N LEU A 72 9.10 6.62 10.63
CA LEU A 72 9.97 5.88 11.56
C LEU A 72 11.03 6.78 12.17
N ASN A 73 11.72 7.59 11.36
CA ASN A 73 12.75 8.50 11.84
C ASN A 73 12.20 9.70 12.63
N ALA A 74 10.99 10.12 12.37
CA ALA A 74 10.32 11.20 13.10
C ALA A 74 9.62 10.72 14.39
N GLY A 75 9.68 9.43 14.72
CA GLY A 75 9.00 8.87 15.89
C GLY A 75 7.47 8.89 15.79
N VAL A 76 6.94 8.89 14.57
CA VAL A 76 5.49 8.71 14.30
C VAL A 76 5.11 7.24 14.40
N LEU A 77 6.03 6.37 13.99
CA LEU A 77 5.94 4.92 14.11
C LEU A 77 7.18 4.41 14.83
N GLU A 78 7.01 3.38 15.64
CA GLU A 78 8.11 2.65 16.29
C GLU A 78 8.04 1.17 15.99
N HIS A 79 9.21 0.54 15.95
CA HIS A 79 9.39 -0.89 15.84
C HIS A 79 10.57 -1.31 16.73
N PRO A 80 10.48 -2.46 17.46
CA PRO A 80 11.54 -2.88 18.42
C PRO A 80 12.94 -2.97 17.81
N ALA A 81 13.05 -3.36 16.53
CA ALA A 81 14.31 -3.43 15.82
C ALA A 81 14.91 -2.06 15.46
N GLN A 82 14.20 -0.96 15.68
CA GLN A 82 14.62 0.43 15.37
C GLN A 82 15.35 0.55 14.02
N PRO A 83 14.69 0.15 12.91
CA PRO A 83 15.37 0.15 11.62
C PRO A 83 15.73 1.57 11.21
N ALA A 84 16.96 1.77 10.74
CA ALA A 84 17.45 3.07 10.25
C ALA A 84 16.68 3.56 8.99
N TRP A 85 15.98 2.66 8.33
CA TRP A 85 15.21 2.92 7.12
C TRP A 85 13.99 2.00 7.05
N THR A 86 13.10 2.20 6.08
CA THR A 86 11.90 1.37 5.91
C THR A 86 12.27 -0.11 5.75
N PRO A 87 11.85 -0.99 6.67
CA PRO A 87 12.19 -2.41 6.61
C PRO A 87 11.49 -3.12 5.45
N LEU A 88 12.06 -4.26 5.01
CA LEU A 88 11.62 -4.97 3.80
C LEU A 88 10.14 -5.39 3.82
N TRP A 89 9.63 -5.79 4.99
CA TRP A 89 8.23 -6.16 5.12
C TRP A 89 7.28 -4.99 4.82
N LEU A 90 7.65 -3.78 5.22
CA LEU A 90 6.86 -2.58 4.98
C LEU A 90 7.00 -2.10 3.52
N VAL A 91 8.18 -2.25 2.92
CA VAL A 91 8.39 -2.06 1.48
C VAL A 91 7.54 -3.04 0.67
N GLY A 92 7.52 -4.32 1.06
CA GLY A 92 6.67 -5.36 0.43
C GLY A 92 5.19 -5.05 0.58
N LEU A 93 4.77 -4.52 1.73
CA LEU A 93 3.40 -4.10 1.98
C LEU A 93 2.98 -2.95 1.07
N TRP A 94 3.86 -1.95 0.86
CA TRP A 94 3.63 -0.90 -0.13
C TRP A 94 3.51 -1.46 -1.55
N ALA A 95 4.38 -2.41 -1.93
CA ALA A 95 4.29 -3.05 -3.25
C ALA A 95 2.94 -3.77 -3.45
N LEU A 96 2.46 -4.48 -2.43
CA LEU A 96 1.13 -5.10 -2.44
C LEU A 96 0.00 -4.05 -2.52
N PHE A 97 0.07 -2.99 -1.72
CA PHE A 97 -0.92 -1.92 -1.75
C PHE A 97 -1.00 -1.29 -3.14
N MET A 98 0.15 -1.05 -3.79
CA MET A 98 0.18 -0.49 -5.15
C MET A 98 -0.56 -1.34 -6.17
N THR A 99 -0.63 -2.68 -6.00
CA THR A 99 -1.41 -3.55 -6.89
C THR A 99 -2.91 -3.27 -6.80
N THR A 100 -3.41 -2.72 -5.69
CA THR A 100 -4.85 -2.49 -5.47
C THR A 100 -5.39 -1.28 -6.23
N LEU A 101 -4.57 -0.24 -6.42
CA LEU A 101 -5.00 1.03 -7.01
C LEU A 101 -5.46 0.92 -8.49
N PRO A 102 -4.89 0.03 -9.34
CA PRO A 102 -5.44 -0.21 -10.66
C PRO A 102 -6.59 -1.22 -10.70
N HIS A 103 -6.85 -1.96 -9.62
CA HIS A 103 -7.82 -3.06 -9.56
C HIS A 103 -8.88 -2.84 -8.48
N SER A 104 -8.78 -3.50 -7.33
CA SER A 104 -9.82 -3.51 -6.29
C SER A 104 -10.16 -2.13 -5.71
N LEU A 105 -9.21 -1.19 -5.69
CA LEU A 105 -9.41 0.19 -5.24
C LEU A 105 -9.48 1.21 -6.39
N ALA A 106 -9.59 0.77 -7.65
CA ALA A 106 -9.64 1.67 -8.82
C ALA A 106 -10.82 2.65 -8.77
N TRP A 107 -11.90 2.28 -8.13
CA TRP A 107 -13.10 3.10 -7.95
C TRP A 107 -12.84 4.40 -7.18
N LEU A 108 -11.85 4.43 -6.26
CA LEU A 108 -11.45 5.66 -5.56
C LEU A 108 -10.99 6.76 -6.51
N GLY A 109 -10.32 6.39 -7.60
CA GLY A 109 -9.83 7.34 -8.60
C GLY A 109 -10.89 7.92 -9.53
N LYS A 110 -12.13 7.35 -9.53
CA LYS A 110 -13.24 7.84 -10.36
C LYS A 110 -13.74 9.22 -9.91
N ARG A 111 -13.65 9.53 -8.63
CA ARG A 111 -14.07 10.81 -8.06
C ARG A 111 -12.98 11.34 -7.12
N ARG A 112 -12.32 12.42 -7.49
CA ARG A 112 -11.19 13.00 -6.73
C ARG A 112 -11.50 13.28 -5.27
N TRP A 113 -12.71 13.71 -4.94
CA TRP A 113 -13.11 14.00 -3.56
C TRP A 113 -13.08 12.75 -2.65
N LEU A 114 -13.29 11.55 -3.21
CA LEU A 114 -13.18 10.31 -2.44
C LEU A 114 -11.77 10.12 -1.88
N LEU A 115 -10.73 10.52 -2.62
CA LEU A 115 -9.35 10.41 -2.16
C LEU A 115 -9.12 11.21 -0.87
N PHE A 116 -9.71 12.42 -0.78
CA PHE A 116 -9.56 13.30 0.39
C PHE A 116 -10.41 12.85 1.59
N ILE A 117 -11.40 11.99 1.41
CA ILE A 117 -12.15 11.37 2.50
C ILE A 117 -11.47 10.08 2.95
N PHE A 118 -11.12 9.20 2.00
CA PHE A 118 -10.59 7.87 2.33
C PHE A 118 -9.12 7.89 2.74
N ALA A 119 -8.31 8.82 2.24
CA ALA A 119 -6.90 8.89 2.60
C ALA A 119 -6.67 9.15 4.11
N PRO A 120 -7.23 10.22 4.72
CA PRO A 120 -7.00 10.52 6.13
C PRO A 120 -7.65 9.52 7.10
N ILE A 121 -8.50 8.63 6.62
CA ILE A 121 -9.16 7.61 7.44
C ILE A 121 -8.52 6.24 7.20
N GLY A 122 -8.47 5.80 5.95
CA GLY A 122 -8.05 4.44 5.60
C GLY A 122 -6.58 4.17 5.87
N GLY A 123 -5.69 5.15 5.59
CA GLY A 123 -4.28 5.06 5.92
C GLY A 123 -4.04 4.89 7.42
N PRO A 124 -4.40 5.87 8.26
CA PRO A 124 -4.23 5.75 9.71
C PRO A 124 -4.90 4.52 10.31
N PHE A 125 -6.08 4.13 9.83
CA PHE A 125 -6.77 2.92 10.27
C PHE A 125 -5.96 1.65 9.97
N ALA A 126 -5.32 1.56 8.80
CA ALA A 126 -4.47 0.42 8.47
C ALA A 126 -3.27 0.32 9.42
N TYR A 127 -2.59 1.44 9.71
CA TYR A 127 -1.48 1.44 10.67
C TYR A 127 -1.94 1.15 12.10
N TRP A 128 -3.04 1.74 12.54
CA TRP A 128 -3.63 1.43 13.85
C TRP A 128 -3.97 -0.07 13.96
N SER A 129 -4.54 -0.67 12.91
CA SER A 129 -4.82 -2.11 12.89
C SER A 129 -3.53 -2.94 12.96
N ALA A 130 -2.46 -2.52 12.26
CA ALA A 130 -1.17 -3.20 12.31
C ALA A 130 -0.55 -3.16 13.72
N THR A 131 -0.70 -2.06 14.48
CA THR A 131 -0.23 -1.99 15.89
C THR A 131 -1.00 -2.95 16.82
N ARG A 132 -2.11 -3.51 16.39
CA ARG A 132 -2.88 -4.52 17.15
C ARG A 132 -2.53 -5.96 16.77
N LEU A 133 -1.85 -6.13 15.65
CA LEU A 133 -1.52 -7.44 15.10
C LEU A 133 -0.06 -7.82 15.31
N GLY A 134 0.86 -6.86 15.28
CA GLY A 134 2.30 -7.09 15.29
C GLY A 134 3.06 -6.21 16.29
N GLU A 135 4.34 -6.02 16.03
CA GLU A 135 5.29 -5.36 16.92
C GLU A 135 5.41 -3.85 16.72
N THR A 136 4.78 -3.28 15.68
CA THR A 136 4.75 -1.82 15.48
C THR A 136 3.92 -1.14 16.55
N SER A 137 4.32 0.06 16.96
CA SER A 137 3.61 0.86 17.97
C SER A 137 3.56 2.34 17.62
N PHE A 138 2.68 3.04 18.30
CA PHE A 138 2.59 4.49 18.27
C PHE A 138 3.11 5.06 19.60
N PRO A 139 4.21 5.86 19.60
CA PRO A 139 4.68 6.53 20.83
C PRO A 139 3.61 7.44 21.44
N ASP A 140 3.00 8.26 20.60
CA ASP A 140 1.81 9.05 20.93
C ASP A 140 0.72 8.75 19.87
N PRO A 141 -0.32 7.97 20.21
CA PRO A 141 -1.35 7.59 19.26
C PRO A 141 -2.04 8.77 18.56
N THR A 142 -2.23 9.90 19.27
CA THR A 142 -2.90 11.05 18.69
C THR A 142 -2.02 11.74 17.65
N VAL A 143 -0.78 12.02 18.01
CA VAL A 143 0.20 12.63 17.10
C VAL A 143 0.47 11.71 15.91
N SER A 144 0.66 10.41 16.14
CA SER A 144 0.91 9.42 15.09
C SER A 144 -0.24 9.34 14.10
N LEU A 145 -1.49 9.23 14.57
CA LEU A 145 -2.66 9.15 13.69
C LEU A 145 -2.86 10.44 12.89
N LEU A 146 -2.64 11.61 13.49
CA LEU A 146 -2.72 12.89 12.78
C LEU A 146 -1.62 13.03 11.72
N ALA A 147 -0.38 12.68 12.04
CA ALA A 147 0.73 12.71 11.09
C ALA A 147 0.48 11.77 9.90
N LEU A 148 0.02 10.54 10.18
CA LEU A 148 -0.37 9.59 9.15
C LEU A 148 -1.54 10.11 8.30
N ALA A 149 -2.55 10.73 8.91
CA ALA A 149 -3.69 11.30 8.17
C ALA A 149 -3.24 12.39 7.19
N VAL A 150 -2.34 13.28 7.62
CA VAL A 150 -1.74 14.31 6.75
C VAL A 150 -0.92 13.67 5.63
N GLY A 151 -0.03 12.73 5.95
CA GLY A 151 0.82 12.04 4.97
C GLY A 151 -0.02 11.31 3.91
N TRP A 152 -1.03 10.57 4.32
CA TRP A 152 -1.91 9.84 3.41
C TRP A 152 -2.78 10.78 2.55
N THR A 153 -3.23 11.92 3.10
CA THR A 153 -3.98 12.92 2.33
C THR A 153 -3.16 13.51 1.18
N ILE A 154 -1.84 13.51 1.31
CA ILE A 154 -0.92 13.95 0.25
C ILE A 154 -0.57 12.77 -0.68
N VAL A 155 -0.15 11.65 -0.12
CA VAL A 155 0.40 10.52 -0.89
C VAL A 155 -0.65 9.85 -1.75
N LEU A 156 -1.87 9.58 -1.25
CA LEU A 156 -2.87 8.85 -2.04
C LEU A 156 -3.28 9.59 -3.33
N PRO A 157 -3.56 10.90 -3.34
CA PRO A 157 -3.78 11.65 -4.58
C PRO A 157 -2.57 11.66 -5.52
N LEU A 158 -1.34 11.72 -4.98
CA LEU A 158 -0.11 11.62 -5.77
C LEU A 158 0.00 10.27 -6.47
N LEU A 159 -0.28 9.16 -5.77
CA LEU A 159 -0.28 7.81 -6.33
C LEU A 159 -1.30 7.66 -7.47
N PHE A 160 -2.50 8.21 -7.32
CA PHE A 160 -3.49 8.22 -8.41
C PHE A 160 -3.09 9.14 -9.58
N THR A 161 -2.33 10.20 -9.33
CA THR A 161 -1.77 11.04 -10.39
C THR A 161 -0.66 10.29 -11.13
N LEU A 162 0.23 9.62 -10.40
CA LEU A 162 1.26 8.74 -10.94
C LEU A 162 0.66 7.61 -11.79
N LYS A 163 -0.41 6.97 -11.29
CA LYS A 163 -1.16 5.96 -12.04
C LYS A 163 -1.63 6.50 -13.40
N ARG A 164 -2.23 7.69 -13.43
CA ARG A 164 -2.72 8.29 -14.68
C ARG A 164 -1.59 8.56 -15.68
N GLY A 165 -0.39 8.95 -15.19
CA GLY A 165 0.77 9.17 -16.03
C GLY A 165 1.37 7.89 -16.61
N ILE A 166 1.49 6.83 -15.81
CA ILE A 166 2.14 5.57 -16.20
C ILE A 166 1.16 4.62 -16.92
N MET A 167 -0.12 4.61 -16.51
CA MET A 167 -1.16 3.69 -17.00
C MET A 167 -2.35 4.46 -17.62
N PRO A 168 -2.14 5.24 -18.69
CA PRO A 168 -3.21 6.00 -19.31
C PRO A 168 -4.31 5.05 -19.84
N GLY A 169 -5.58 5.46 -19.71
CA GLY A 169 -6.73 4.70 -20.22
C GLY A 169 -7.25 3.58 -19.29
N THR A 170 -6.75 3.47 -18.05
CA THR A 170 -7.32 2.55 -17.04
C THR A 170 -8.40 3.20 -16.16
N SER A 171 -8.81 4.43 -16.46
CA SER A 171 -9.72 5.22 -15.63
C SER A 171 -11.18 5.25 -16.11
N ALA A 172 -11.56 4.48 -17.12
CA ALA A 172 -12.93 4.52 -17.68
C ALA A 172 -13.43 3.12 -18.04
N ALA A 173 -14.13 2.51 -17.18
CA ALA A 173 -15.25 1.61 -17.43
C ALA A 173 -16.19 1.62 -16.21
#